data_256eca04ff5286f6ec614dc4bc072e11
#
_entry.id   256eca04ff5286f6ec614dc4bc072e11
#
_cell.length_a   1.000
_cell.length_b   1.000
_cell.length_c   1.000
_cell.angle_alpha   90.00
_cell.angle_beta   90.00
_cell.angle_gamma   90.00
#
_symmetry.space_group_name_H-M   'P 1'
#
loop_
_entity.id
_entity.type
_entity.pdbx_description
1 polymer ?
#
loop_
_entity_poly.entity_id
_entity_poly.type
_entity_poly.pdbx_seq_one_letter_code
_entity_poly.pdbx_strand_id
1 'polypeptide(L)'
;MLEDVPLFKNERGGFMFRVDDHVKQFERSAKIAHIELPHTSSKLAKAALKVAKASVANGCDEGIVRFIAYFGGAAPIDGSLPLGGRANVAIFCMPFSGEAKSISAGSDACSGCGDSLPGADGSFRDDEGTHSGESGLSRSDSEVATAGISSWRAISNNALPPQAELAASRANVAFALREARQRGFDEPILLNEAGDVCSGARKAVFAVRDGVLSTPPLACGVRESVERDTVINFAMDLDVPIVEERMTRADLCIADELFLCDAVRGVIPVSSIDGCTIGKPGKAGPKPGPITKAIQERYAKMLAGKLNEYEAWLAQVE
;
A
#
# COMPACT_ATOMS: atom_id res chain seq x y z
N MET A 1 10.58 -4.75 8.46
CA MET A 1 10.51 -4.01 7.19
C MET A 1 9.61 -4.78 6.24
N LEU A 2 8.83 -4.11 5.42
CA LEU A 2 7.81 -4.74 4.57
C LEU A 2 7.85 -4.12 3.17
N GLU A 3 7.37 -4.89 2.16
CA GLU A 3 7.04 -4.37 0.84
C GLU A 3 5.89 -5.17 0.27
N ASP A 4 4.95 -4.50 -0.37
CA ASP A 4 3.70 -5.08 -0.85
C ASP A 4 3.63 -4.96 -2.37
N VAL A 5 3.56 -6.08 -3.07
CA VAL A 5 3.50 -6.15 -4.53
C VAL A 5 2.12 -6.64 -4.97
N PRO A 6 1.38 -5.89 -5.78
CA PRO A 6 0.08 -6.33 -6.28
C PRO A 6 0.18 -7.59 -7.13
N LEU A 7 -0.70 -8.55 -6.85
CA LEU A 7 -0.97 -9.74 -7.66
C LEU A 7 -2.40 -9.63 -8.18
N PHE A 8 -2.60 -9.85 -9.46
CA PHE A 8 -3.91 -9.84 -10.08
C PHE A 8 -3.95 -10.78 -11.28
N LYS A 9 -5.15 -11.15 -11.70
CA LYS A 9 -5.42 -11.97 -12.87
C LYS A 9 -6.22 -11.17 -13.88
N ASN A 10 -5.84 -11.31 -15.15
CA ASN A 10 -6.59 -10.79 -16.28
C ASN A 10 -6.84 -11.91 -17.31
N GLU A 11 -7.36 -11.58 -18.50
CA GLU A 11 -7.64 -12.56 -19.57
C GLU A 11 -6.39 -13.33 -20.05
N ARG A 12 -5.19 -12.80 -19.82
CA ARG A 12 -3.90 -13.40 -20.22
C ARG A 12 -3.27 -14.29 -19.14
N GLY A 13 -3.83 -14.31 -17.92
CA GLY A 13 -3.32 -15.09 -16.78
C GLY A 13 -3.06 -14.26 -15.53
N GLY A 14 -2.25 -14.79 -14.61
CA GLY A 14 -1.82 -14.10 -13.40
C GLY A 14 -0.61 -13.19 -13.64
N PHE A 15 -0.57 -12.05 -12.99
CA PHE A 15 0.51 -11.06 -13.11
C PHE A 15 0.85 -10.43 -11.77
N MET A 16 2.13 -10.12 -11.59
CA MET A 16 2.61 -9.21 -10.54
C MET A 16 2.94 -7.86 -11.16
N PHE A 17 2.51 -6.78 -10.48
CA PHE A 17 2.74 -5.42 -10.93
C PHE A 17 4.11 -4.92 -10.51
N ARG A 18 4.95 -4.50 -11.48
CA ARG A 18 6.26 -3.85 -11.28
C ARG A 18 7.14 -4.51 -10.20
N VAL A 19 7.18 -5.85 -10.20
CA VAL A 19 7.88 -6.62 -9.15
C VAL A 19 9.34 -6.20 -8.95
N ASP A 20 10.05 -5.88 -10.03
CA ASP A 20 11.45 -5.46 -9.94
C ASP A 20 11.61 -4.09 -9.26
N ASP A 21 10.68 -3.16 -9.49
CA ASP A 21 10.71 -1.84 -8.85
C ASP A 21 10.36 -1.94 -7.36
N HIS A 22 9.39 -2.78 -6.99
CA HIS A 22 9.10 -3.09 -5.59
C HIS A 22 10.28 -3.76 -4.89
N VAL A 23 10.98 -4.68 -5.54
CA VAL A 23 12.19 -5.30 -4.97
C VAL A 23 13.31 -4.26 -4.78
N LYS A 24 13.52 -3.33 -5.73
CA LYS A 24 14.46 -2.21 -5.56
C LYS A 24 14.05 -1.33 -4.36
N GLN A 25 12.75 -1.09 -4.19
CA GLN A 25 12.24 -0.30 -3.06
C GLN A 25 12.45 -1.02 -1.72
N PHE A 26 12.28 -2.35 -1.70
CA PHE A 26 12.60 -3.18 -0.55
C PHE A 26 14.10 -3.12 -0.20
N GLU A 27 15.00 -3.16 -1.18
CA GLU A 27 16.45 -3.01 -0.98
C GLU A 27 16.83 -1.61 -0.47
N ARG A 28 16.22 -0.55 -1.02
CA ARG A 28 16.42 0.83 -0.51
C ARG A 28 15.99 0.94 0.96
N SER A 29 14.83 0.37 1.30
CA SER A 29 14.35 0.31 2.68
C SER A 29 15.33 -0.42 3.58
N ALA A 30 15.89 -1.54 3.14
CA ALA A 30 16.89 -2.31 3.87
C ALA A 30 18.17 -1.50 4.09
N LYS A 31 18.64 -0.79 3.06
CA LYS A 31 19.81 0.08 3.15
C LYS A 31 19.63 1.20 4.18
N ILE A 32 18.47 1.87 4.17
CA ILE A 32 18.14 2.93 5.14
C ILE A 32 18.05 2.38 6.56
N ALA A 33 17.50 1.19 6.72
CA ALA A 33 17.34 0.52 8.01
C ALA A 33 18.59 -0.23 8.49
N HIS A 34 19.70 -0.17 7.73
CA HIS A 34 20.93 -0.93 8.00
C HIS A 34 20.69 -2.43 8.15
N ILE A 35 19.79 -2.99 7.32
CA ILE A 35 19.45 -4.42 7.29
C ILE A 35 20.20 -5.08 6.14
N GLU A 36 21.04 -6.08 6.46
CA GLU A 36 21.66 -6.90 5.44
C GLU A 36 20.72 -7.98 4.94
N LEU A 37 20.29 -7.87 3.67
CA LEU A 37 19.41 -8.87 3.06
C LEU A 37 20.21 -10.13 2.67
N PRO A 38 19.66 -11.35 2.94
CA PRO A 38 20.37 -12.60 2.67
C PRO A 38 20.40 -12.97 1.18
N HIS A 39 19.63 -12.29 0.34
CA HIS A 39 19.43 -12.62 -1.06
C HIS A 39 19.50 -11.40 -1.96
N THR A 40 19.94 -11.61 -3.21
CA THR A 40 19.95 -10.57 -4.26
C THR A 40 18.56 -10.28 -4.78
N SER A 41 18.35 -9.09 -5.35
CA SER A 41 17.09 -8.64 -6.00
C SER A 41 16.51 -9.71 -6.92
N SER A 42 17.34 -10.28 -7.80
CA SER A 42 16.91 -11.32 -8.75
C SER A 42 16.39 -12.58 -8.06
N LYS A 43 17.00 -13.01 -6.94
CA LYS A 43 16.49 -14.14 -6.15
C LYS A 43 15.19 -13.80 -5.45
N LEU A 44 15.06 -12.59 -4.91
CA LEU A 44 13.84 -12.11 -4.26
C LEU A 44 12.67 -12.03 -5.24
N ALA A 45 12.88 -11.43 -6.42
CA ALA A 45 11.86 -11.36 -7.47
C ALA A 45 11.42 -12.76 -7.93
N LYS A 46 12.36 -13.67 -8.19
CA LYS A 46 12.05 -15.06 -8.56
C LYS A 46 11.29 -15.81 -7.47
N ALA A 47 11.61 -15.57 -6.19
CA ALA A 47 10.88 -16.17 -5.08
C ALA A 47 9.45 -15.65 -5.00
N ALA A 48 9.25 -14.34 -5.17
CA ALA A 48 7.93 -13.73 -5.22
C ALA A 48 7.06 -14.29 -6.35
N LEU A 49 7.62 -14.43 -7.56
CA LEU A 49 6.92 -15.04 -8.70
C LEU A 49 6.52 -16.49 -8.41
N LYS A 50 7.35 -17.27 -7.71
CA LYS A 50 6.98 -18.63 -7.29
C LYS A 50 5.82 -18.65 -6.30
N VAL A 51 5.83 -17.73 -5.33
CA VAL A 51 4.73 -17.58 -4.37
C VAL A 51 3.45 -17.17 -5.10
N ALA A 52 3.54 -16.19 -5.99
CA ALA A 52 2.42 -15.73 -6.81
C ALA A 52 1.84 -16.87 -7.67
N LYS A 53 2.71 -17.64 -8.35
CA LYS A 53 2.30 -18.82 -9.12
C LYS A 53 1.53 -19.84 -8.28
N ALA A 54 2.06 -20.19 -7.12
CA ALA A 54 1.40 -21.11 -6.21
C ALA A 54 0.04 -20.55 -5.74
N SER A 55 -0.04 -19.24 -5.46
CA SER A 55 -1.28 -18.59 -5.03
C SER A 55 -2.35 -18.58 -6.12
N VAL A 56 -1.98 -18.23 -7.35
CA VAL A 56 -2.91 -18.28 -8.50
C VAL A 56 -3.40 -19.70 -8.76
N ALA A 57 -2.51 -20.70 -8.70
CA ALA A 57 -2.87 -22.12 -8.84
C ALA A 57 -3.85 -22.60 -7.74
N ASN A 58 -3.85 -21.95 -6.58
CA ASN A 58 -4.78 -22.21 -5.46
C ASN A 58 -6.01 -21.29 -5.46
N GLY A 59 -6.27 -20.59 -6.57
CA GLY A 59 -7.49 -19.79 -6.76
C GLY A 59 -7.41 -18.36 -6.23
N CYS A 60 -6.22 -17.82 -6.01
CA CYS A 60 -6.05 -16.39 -5.70
C CYS A 60 -6.04 -15.58 -7.01
N ASP A 61 -7.14 -14.93 -7.33
CA ASP A 61 -7.24 -14.08 -8.53
C ASP A 61 -6.73 -12.67 -8.30
N GLU A 62 -6.82 -12.16 -7.05
CA GLU A 62 -6.30 -10.84 -6.65
C GLU A 62 -5.73 -10.87 -5.23
N GLY A 63 -4.62 -10.18 -5.01
CA GLY A 63 -3.99 -10.14 -3.70
C GLY A 63 -2.72 -9.28 -3.64
N ILE A 64 -2.04 -9.37 -2.52
CA ILE A 64 -0.73 -8.76 -2.30
C ILE A 64 0.28 -9.86 -2.01
N VAL A 65 1.38 -9.87 -2.75
CA VAL A 65 2.57 -10.64 -2.37
C VAL A 65 3.43 -9.75 -1.47
N ARG A 66 3.53 -10.12 -0.20
CA ARG A 66 4.25 -9.35 0.82
C ARG A 66 5.62 -9.92 1.08
N PHE A 67 6.61 -9.04 1.05
CA PHE A 67 7.96 -9.30 1.56
C PHE A 67 8.05 -8.79 2.99
N ILE A 68 8.65 -9.57 3.88
CA ILE A 68 9.00 -9.14 5.23
C ILE A 68 10.47 -9.47 5.47
N ALA A 69 11.27 -8.45 5.83
CA ALA A 69 12.59 -8.69 6.40
C ALA A 69 12.53 -8.45 7.92
N TYR A 70 13.08 -9.38 8.67
CA TYR A 70 13.08 -9.37 10.13
C TYR A 70 14.33 -10.04 10.68
N PHE A 71 14.72 -9.66 11.88
CA PHE A 71 15.77 -10.36 12.60
C PHE A 71 15.18 -11.56 13.36
N GLY A 72 15.77 -12.75 13.14
CA GLY A 72 15.45 -13.94 13.91
C GLY A 72 16.35 -14.03 15.15
N GLY A 73 15.77 -14.41 16.27
CA GLY A 73 16.50 -14.57 17.53
C GLY A 73 15.93 -13.71 18.65
N ALA A 74 16.48 -13.84 19.86
CA ALA A 74 16.07 -13.03 21.00
C ALA A 74 16.47 -11.56 20.75
N ALA A 75 15.49 -10.67 20.86
CA ALA A 75 15.79 -9.23 20.85
C ALA A 75 16.65 -8.89 22.08
N PRO A 76 17.68 -8.04 21.94
CA PRO A 76 18.42 -7.54 23.08
C PRO A 76 17.47 -6.92 24.11
N ILE A 77 17.70 -7.19 25.40
CA ILE A 77 16.85 -6.70 26.51
C ILE A 77 16.86 -5.15 26.58
N ASP A 78 17.90 -4.52 26.08
CA ASP A 78 18.06 -3.07 26.04
C ASP A 78 17.26 -2.40 24.88
N GLY A 79 16.53 -3.17 24.09
CA GLY A 79 15.77 -2.66 22.95
C GLY A 79 16.64 -2.24 21.74
N SER A 80 17.95 -2.50 21.78
CA SER A 80 18.82 -2.21 20.64
C SER A 80 18.45 -3.10 19.46
N LEU A 81 18.49 -2.54 18.24
CA LEU A 81 18.42 -3.35 17.04
C LEU A 81 19.78 -4.05 16.84
N PRO A 82 19.79 -5.32 16.40
CA PRO A 82 21.05 -5.98 16.06
C PRO A 82 21.76 -5.20 14.95
N LEU A 83 22.77 -4.46 15.28
CA LEU A 83 23.60 -3.76 14.30
C LEU A 83 24.40 -4.79 13.50
N GLY A 84 24.13 -4.90 12.19
CA GLY A 84 24.92 -5.74 11.27
C GLY A 84 24.54 -7.23 11.28
N GLY A 85 23.37 -7.62 11.76
CA GLY A 85 22.87 -8.98 11.63
C GLY A 85 22.23 -9.26 10.26
N ARG A 86 22.39 -10.48 9.73
CA ARG A 86 21.60 -10.93 8.57
C ARG A 86 20.14 -11.06 8.95
N ALA A 87 19.27 -10.43 8.14
CA ALA A 87 17.84 -10.60 8.29
C ALA A 87 17.39 -11.93 7.68
N ASN A 88 16.26 -12.44 8.17
CA ASN A 88 15.47 -13.41 7.45
C ASN A 88 14.49 -12.68 6.52
N VAL A 89 14.13 -13.30 5.41
CA VAL A 89 13.09 -12.79 4.51
C VAL A 89 11.99 -13.82 4.37
N ALA A 90 10.75 -13.41 4.68
CA ALA A 90 9.55 -14.17 4.40
C ALA A 90 8.82 -13.52 3.22
N ILE A 91 8.29 -14.33 2.32
CA ILE A 91 7.45 -13.90 1.19
C ILE A 91 6.19 -14.74 1.20
N PHE A 92 5.03 -14.10 1.22
CA PHE A 92 3.74 -14.79 1.22
C PHE A 92 2.67 -13.95 0.50
N CYS A 93 1.61 -14.61 0.05
CA CYS A 93 0.47 -13.95 -0.59
C CYS A 93 -0.66 -13.77 0.40
N MET A 94 -1.32 -12.62 0.32
CA MET A 94 -2.56 -12.29 1.03
C MET A 94 -3.63 -11.99 -0.02
N PRO A 95 -4.64 -12.85 -0.19
CA PRO A 95 -5.75 -12.60 -1.11
C PRO A 95 -6.62 -11.44 -0.62
N PHE A 96 -7.26 -10.70 -1.53
CA PHE A 96 -8.15 -9.58 -1.18
C PHE A 96 -9.54 -10.00 -0.76
N SER A 97 -10.07 -11.06 -1.28
CA SER A 97 -11.37 -11.61 -0.88
C SER A 97 -11.48 -13.08 -1.27
N GLY A 98 -12.23 -13.79 -0.52
CA GLY A 98 -12.50 -15.19 -0.65
C GLY A 98 -12.27 -15.85 0.70
N GLU A 99 -13.18 -16.70 1.12
CA GLU A 99 -12.95 -17.58 2.24
C GLU A 99 -11.54 -18.15 2.12
N ALA A 100 -10.68 -17.78 3.06
CA ALA A 100 -9.34 -18.33 3.13
C ALA A 100 -9.50 -19.84 3.29
N LYS A 101 -9.47 -20.58 2.18
CA LYS A 101 -9.29 -22.02 2.24
C LYS A 101 -7.96 -22.19 2.98
N SER A 102 -8.03 -22.63 4.21
CA SER A 102 -6.87 -22.95 5.01
C SER A 102 -6.00 -23.87 4.18
N ILE A 103 -4.90 -23.33 3.66
CA ILE A 103 -3.85 -24.19 3.08
C ILE A 103 -3.28 -24.91 4.30
N SER A 104 -3.70 -26.17 4.48
CA SER A 104 -3.03 -27.06 5.38
C SER A 104 -1.58 -27.13 4.91
N ALA A 105 -0.69 -26.51 5.66
CA ALA A 105 0.73 -26.66 5.46
C ALA A 105 0.99 -28.17 5.52
N GLY A 106 1.41 -28.74 4.38
CA GLY A 106 1.90 -30.09 4.32
C GLY A 106 2.97 -30.24 5.40
N SER A 107 2.84 -31.27 6.20
CA SER A 107 3.70 -31.60 7.31
C SER A 107 5.10 -32.05 6.85
N ASP A 108 5.85 -31.14 6.27
CA ASP A 108 7.31 -31.29 6.16
C ASP A 108 7.92 -30.35 7.22
N ALA A 109 7.58 -30.66 8.47
CA ALA A 109 8.20 -30.07 9.63
C ALA A 109 9.67 -30.50 9.67
N CYS A 110 10.53 -29.51 9.71
CA CYS A 110 11.92 -29.62 10.08
C CYS A 110 12.00 -30.39 11.41
N SER A 111 12.44 -31.66 11.34
CA SER A 111 12.74 -32.47 12.51
C SER A 111 14.00 -31.93 13.17
N GLY A 112 13.87 -31.17 14.25
CA GLY A 112 15.02 -30.74 15.02
C GLY A 112 14.82 -29.53 15.92
N CYS A 113 13.76 -29.48 16.73
CA CYS A 113 13.69 -28.64 17.92
C CYS A 113 12.70 -29.29 18.88
N GLY A 114 13.20 -30.28 19.62
CA GLY A 114 12.53 -30.69 20.86
C GLY A 114 12.91 -29.69 21.94
N ASP A 115 11.91 -29.06 22.53
CA ASP A 115 11.87 -28.80 23.95
C ASP A 115 10.47 -28.32 24.35
N SER A 116 9.86 -29.13 25.15
CA SER A 116 8.55 -28.95 25.76
C SER A 116 8.55 -27.77 26.73
N LEU A 117 7.61 -26.85 26.56
CA LEU A 117 7.20 -25.94 27.62
C LEU A 117 5.98 -26.54 28.37
N PRO A 118 6.02 -26.61 29.70
CA PRO A 118 4.90 -27.11 30.49
C PRO A 118 3.87 -26.03 30.77
N GLY A 119 2.59 -26.36 30.53
CA GLY A 119 1.45 -25.90 31.31
C GLY A 119 1.06 -24.43 31.23
N ALA A 120 0.07 -24.15 30.40
CA ALA A 120 -0.87 -23.06 30.68
C ALA A 120 -2.28 -23.57 30.37
N ASP A 121 -2.89 -24.15 31.39
CA ASP A 121 -4.32 -24.41 31.44
C ASP A 121 -5.01 -23.06 31.70
N GLY A 122 -5.59 -22.50 30.71
CA GLY A 122 -6.30 -21.22 30.74
C GLY A 122 -7.46 -21.26 29.78
N SER A 123 -8.58 -21.83 30.20
CA SER A 123 -9.86 -21.76 29.52
C SER A 123 -10.30 -20.28 29.37
N PHE A 124 -10.07 -19.68 28.21
CA PHE A 124 -10.78 -18.48 27.82
C PHE A 124 -12.19 -18.89 27.39
N ARG A 125 -13.18 -18.36 28.09
CA ARG A 125 -14.59 -18.44 27.70
C ARG A 125 -14.78 -17.56 26.49
N ASP A 126 -15.28 -18.14 25.42
CA ASP A 126 -15.77 -17.43 24.23
C ASP A 126 -17.04 -16.67 24.62
N ASP A 127 -16.91 -15.36 24.80
CA ASP A 127 -18.07 -14.45 24.79
C ASP A 127 -18.42 -14.22 23.32
N GLU A 128 -19.52 -14.82 22.86
CA GLU A 128 -20.12 -14.60 21.57
C GLU A 128 -20.62 -13.16 21.45
N GLY A 129 -19.71 -12.24 21.12
CA GLY A 129 -20.02 -10.92 20.61
C GLY A 129 -19.82 -10.93 19.11
N THR A 130 -20.90 -11.06 18.36
CA THR A 130 -20.95 -10.91 16.91
C THR A 130 -20.47 -9.54 16.50
N HIS A 131 -19.18 -9.36 16.34
CA HIS A 131 -18.60 -8.31 15.53
C HIS A 131 -18.20 -8.93 14.18
N SER A 132 -19.12 -8.85 13.23
CA SER A 132 -18.83 -9.00 11.82
C SER A 132 -17.90 -7.88 11.39
N GLY A 133 -16.61 -8.05 11.66
CA GLY A 133 -15.54 -7.23 11.13
C GLY A 133 -15.31 -7.61 9.69
N GLU A 134 -16.08 -7.05 8.77
CA GLU A 134 -15.75 -7.07 7.35
C GLU A 134 -14.47 -6.28 7.11
N SER A 135 -13.33 -6.92 7.27
CA SER A 135 -12.04 -6.47 6.74
C SER A 135 -11.75 -7.14 5.41
N GLY A 136 -12.75 -7.25 4.56
CA GLY A 136 -12.57 -7.63 3.17
C GLY A 136 -11.91 -6.46 2.43
N LEU A 137 -10.62 -6.55 2.13
CA LEU A 137 -9.98 -5.73 1.11
C LEU A 137 -10.56 -6.13 -0.23
N SER A 138 -11.68 -5.54 -0.65
CA SER A 138 -12.21 -5.72 -1.98
C SER A 138 -11.78 -4.57 -2.87
N ARG A 139 -11.36 -4.88 -4.07
CA ARG A 139 -11.16 -3.93 -5.15
C ARG A 139 -12.54 -3.60 -5.71
N SER A 140 -13.33 -2.77 -4.99
CA SER A 140 -14.61 -2.32 -5.51
C SER A 140 -14.38 -1.28 -6.60
N ASP A 141 -14.96 -1.53 -7.76
CA ASP A 141 -14.98 -0.58 -8.88
C ASP A 141 -15.58 0.75 -8.42
N SER A 142 -14.82 1.82 -8.60
CA SER A 142 -15.27 3.23 -8.59
C SER A 142 -16.02 3.76 -7.35
N GLU A 143 -15.77 3.27 -6.17
CA GLU A 143 -16.30 3.93 -4.98
C GLU A 143 -15.50 5.21 -4.70
N VAL A 144 -16.19 6.34 -4.77
CA VAL A 144 -15.61 7.66 -4.48
C VAL A 144 -15.52 7.81 -2.97
N ALA A 145 -14.32 8.00 -2.45
CA ALA A 145 -14.07 8.11 -1.03
C ALA A 145 -14.35 9.51 -0.49
N THR A 146 -14.64 9.59 0.82
CA THR A 146 -14.58 10.81 1.62
C THR A 146 -13.29 10.83 2.42
N ALA A 147 -12.65 12.00 2.55
CA ALA A 147 -11.41 12.12 3.31
C ALA A 147 -11.52 13.13 4.46
N GLY A 148 -10.75 12.91 5.52
CA GLY A 148 -10.63 13.84 6.62
C GLY A 148 -9.17 14.10 6.98
N ILE A 149 -8.81 15.34 7.28
CA ILE A 149 -7.48 15.65 7.82
C ILE A 149 -7.39 15.03 9.22
N SER A 150 -6.39 14.17 9.40
CA SER A 150 -6.15 13.51 10.67
C SER A 150 -5.52 14.46 11.70
N SER A 151 -5.84 14.27 12.97
CA SER A 151 -5.10 14.90 14.08
C SER A 151 -3.72 14.29 14.27
N TRP A 152 -3.53 13.04 13.82
CA TRP A 152 -2.23 12.38 13.79
C TRP A 152 -1.37 12.95 12.67
N ARG A 153 -0.15 13.37 13.02
CA ARG A 153 0.80 13.89 12.04
C ARG A 153 1.58 12.75 11.37
N ALA A 154 2.00 12.96 10.13
CA ALA A 154 2.97 12.08 9.50
C ALA A 154 4.26 12.06 10.35
N ILE A 155 4.88 10.89 10.46
CA ILE A 155 6.10 10.76 11.23
C ILE A 155 7.22 11.54 10.53
N SER A 156 7.97 12.32 11.30
CA SER A 156 9.07 13.13 10.78
C SER A 156 10.13 12.27 10.08
N ASN A 157 10.68 12.79 8.96
CA ASN A 157 11.74 12.15 8.19
C ASN A 157 12.96 11.77 9.05
N ASN A 158 13.24 12.54 10.10
CA ASN A 158 14.37 12.30 11.00
C ASN A 158 14.02 11.37 12.18
N ALA A 159 12.76 11.02 12.35
CA ALA A 159 12.32 10.04 13.35
C ALA A 159 12.18 8.64 12.75
N LEU A 160 11.46 8.54 11.64
CA LEU A 160 11.24 7.29 10.92
C LEU A 160 11.09 7.60 9.42
N PRO A 161 12.16 7.44 8.62
CA PRO A 161 12.17 7.89 7.24
C PRO A 161 11.11 7.19 6.40
N PRO A 162 10.21 7.92 5.72
CA PRO A 162 9.11 7.35 4.95
C PRO A 162 9.58 6.55 3.73
N GLN A 163 10.82 6.77 3.26
CA GLN A 163 11.45 5.99 2.19
C GLN A 163 11.79 4.56 2.61
N ALA A 164 11.75 4.26 3.91
CA ALA A 164 11.87 2.90 4.42
C ALA A 164 10.51 2.42 4.94
N GLU A 165 9.93 1.40 4.32
CA GLU A 165 8.66 0.82 4.76
C GLU A 165 8.89 -0.04 6.01
N LEU A 166 8.99 0.62 7.16
CA LEU A 166 9.19 -0.02 8.45
C LEU A 166 7.84 -0.40 9.09
N ALA A 167 7.78 -1.54 9.77
CA ALA A 167 6.57 -1.98 10.46
C ALA A 167 6.08 -0.96 11.51
N ALA A 168 7.01 -0.23 12.13
CA ALA A 168 6.70 0.80 13.12
C ALA A 168 5.86 1.96 12.56
N SER A 169 6.03 2.32 11.28
CA SER A 169 5.23 3.37 10.65
C SER A 169 3.76 3.02 10.53
N ARG A 170 3.42 1.73 10.52
CA ARG A 170 2.04 1.24 10.36
C ARG A 170 1.16 1.55 11.57
N ALA A 171 1.73 1.66 12.77
CA ALA A 171 0.98 2.03 13.96
C ALA A 171 0.36 3.42 13.83
N ASN A 172 1.15 4.41 13.37
CA ASN A 172 0.67 5.78 13.14
C ASN A 172 -0.47 5.82 12.12
N VAL A 173 -0.31 5.07 11.02
CA VAL A 173 -1.34 4.94 9.97
C VAL A 173 -2.61 4.29 10.53
N ALA A 174 -2.49 3.27 11.38
CA ALA A 174 -3.64 2.60 11.99
C ALA A 174 -4.44 3.55 12.91
N PHE A 175 -3.74 4.42 13.67
CA PHE A 175 -4.41 5.45 14.47
C PHE A 175 -5.16 6.47 13.62
N ALA A 176 -4.54 6.95 12.54
CA ALA A 176 -5.17 7.89 11.62
C ALA A 176 -6.41 7.27 10.92
N LEU A 177 -6.32 6.01 10.48
CA LEU A 177 -7.45 5.29 9.89
C LEU A 177 -8.60 5.11 10.89
N ARG A 178 -8.29 4.75 12.13
CA ARG A 178 -9.30 4.61 13.19
C ARG A 178 -10.00 5.94 13.46
N GLU A 179 -9.23 7.03 13.57
CA GLU A 179 -9.80 8.37 13.75
C GLU A 179 -10.70 8.75 12.58
N ALA A 180 -10.26 8.58 11.34
CA ALA A 180 -11.06 8.89 10.15
C ALA A 180 -12.40 8.17 10.18
N ARG A 181 -12.39 6.85 10.44
CA ARG A 181 -13.61 6.04 10.53
C ARG A 181 -14.56 6.50 11.67
N GLN A 182 -14.00 6.83 12.83
CA GLN A 182 -14.80 7.37 13.96
C GLN A 182 -15.48 8.71 13.62
N ARG A 183 -14.84 9.50 12.72
CA ARG A 183 -15.38 10.78 12.24
C ARG A 183 -16.28 10.63 11.01
N GLY A 184 -16.50 9.41 10.52
CA GLY A 184 -17.33 9.12 9.35
C GLY A 184 -16.64 9.35 8.00
N PHE A 185 -15.32 9.36 7.95
CA PHE A 185 -14.53 9.44 6.72
C PHE A 185 -13.96 8.07 6.33
N ASP A 186 -13.84 7.83 5.03
CA ASP A 186 -13.26 6.60 4.49
C ASP A 186 -11.73 6.60 4.60
N GLU A 187 -11.10 7.78 4.40
CA GLU A 187 -9.65 7.92 4.30
C GLU A 187 -9.12 9.08 5.15
N PRO A 188 -8.02 8.91 5.89
CA PRO A 188 -7.31 10.02 6.51
C PRO A 188 -6.35 10.68 5.52
N ILE A 189 -6.17 11.98 5.64
CA ILE A 189 -5.02 12.71 5.08
C ILE A 189 -4.13 13.16 6.23
N LEU A 190 -2.85 12.80 6.16
CA LEU A 190 -1.86 13.18 7.15
C LEU A 190 -1.10 14.41 6.68
N LEU A 191 -0.90 15.34 7.60
CA LEU A 191 -0.03 16.50 7.41
C LEU A 191 1.29 16.28 8.15
N ASN A 192 2.37 16.88 7.67
CA ASN A 192 3.63 16.95 8.40
C ASN A 192 3.58 17.95 9.55
N GLU A 193 4.68 18.13 10.27
CA GLU A 193 4.78 19.10 11.39
C GLU A 193 4.60 20.54 10.93
N ALA A 194 4.99 20.87 9.69
CA ALA A 194 4.82 22.19 9.11
C ALA A 194 3.39 22.48 8.63
N GLY A 195 2.51 21.46 8.60
CA GLY A 195 1.14 21.58 8.11
C GLY A 195 0.98 21.29 6.62
N ASP A 196 2.04 20.87 5.94
CA ASP A 196 1.94 20.44 4.53
C ASP A 196 1.32 19.05 4.43
N VAL A 197 0.59 18.82 3.36
CA VAL A 197 0.04 17.52 3.01
C VAL A 197 1.17 16.53 2.74
N CYS A 198 1.08 15.34 3.34
CA CYS A 198 2.02 14.25 3.11
C CYS A 198 1.39 13.13 2.29
N SER A 199 0.43 12.44 2.88
CA SER A 199 -0.11 11.19 2.32
C SER A 199 -1.50 10.90 2.89
N GLY A 200 -2.22 9.99 2.25
CA GLY A 200 -3.29 9.25 2.90
C GLY A 200 -2.75 8.12 3.78
N ALA A 201 -3.60 7.19 4.16
CA ALA A 201 -3.20 5.97 4.85
C ALA A 201 -2.39 5.06 3.91
N ARG A 202 -1.09 5.30 3.81
CA ARG A 202 -0.17 4.63 2.86
C ARG A 202 -0.54 4.84 1.40
N LYS A 203 -1.17 5.95 1.09
CA LYS A 203 -1.62 6.33 -0.24
C LYS A 203 -0.97 7.63 -0.67
N ALA A 204 -0.53 7.69 -1.91
CA ALA A 204 -0.11 8.95 -2.52
C ALA A 204 -1.33 9.87 -2.71
N VAL A 205 -1.14 11.16 -2.52
CA VAL A 205 -2.17 12.20 -2.68
C VAL A 205 -1.90 12.97 -3.95
N PHE A 206 -2.94 13.18 -4.73
CA PHE A 206 -2.91 13.97 -5.95
C PHE A 206 -4.11 14.92 -5.99
N ALA A 207 -3.87 16.17 -6.33
CA ALA A 207 -4.90 17.19 -6.51
C ALA A 207 -4.80 17.78 -7.90
N VAL A 208 -5.93 18.11 -8.51
CA VAL A 208 -5.98 18.84 -9.78
C VAL A 208 -6.55 20.22 -9.53
N ARG A 209 -5.90 21.23 -10.05
CA ARG A 209 -6.39 22.60 -10.06
C ARG A 209 -6.06 23.28 -11.39
N ASP A 210 -7.06 23.88 -12.02
CA ASP A 210 -6.90 24.58 -13.31
C ASP A 210 -6.21 23.71 -14.39
N GLY A 211 -6.48 22.38 -14.36
CA GLY A 211 -5.93 21.42 -15.30
C GLY A 211 -4.50 20.95 -15.00
N VAL A 212 -3.89 21.40 -13.90
CA VAL A 212 -2.56 20.95 -13.44
C VAL A 212 -2.71 19.92 -12.34
N LEU A 213 -2.04 18.80 -12.48
CA LEU A 213 -1.95 17.76 -11.47
C LEU A 213 -0.81 18.07 -10.50
N SER A 214 -1.10 18.12 -9.22
CA SER A 214 -0.11 18.36 -8.15
C SER A 214 -0.02 17.18 -7.21
N THR A 215 1.18 16.90 -6.69
CA THR A 215 1.43 15.91 -5.65
C THR A 215 2.49 16.44 -4.68
N PRO A 216 2.43 16.13 -3.37
CA PRO A 216 3.44 16.61 -2.43
C PRO A 216 4.83 16.06 -2.77
N PRO A 217 5.89 16.88 -2.66
CA PRO A 217 7.27 16.44 -2.87
C PRO A 217 7.74 15.50 -1.75
N LEU A 218 8.72 14.67 -2.03
CA LEU A 218 9.30 13.72 -1.06
C LEU A 218 9.80 14.44 0.22
N ALA A 219 10.24 15.68 0.09
CA ALA A 219 10.68 16.51 1.23
C ALA A 219 9.59 16.76 2.28
N CYS A 220 8.31 16.65 1.91
CA CYS A 220 7.19 16.76 2.86
C CYS A 220 6.97 15.51 3.71
N GLY A 221 7.79 14.48 3.59
CA GLY A 221 7.61 13.21 4.30
C GLY A 221 6.79 12.19 3.49
N VAL A 222 6.73 12.36 2.18
CA VAL A 222 6.04 11.45 1.26
C VAL A 222 6.91 10.25 0.97
N ARG A 223 6.30 9.07 0.92
CA ARG A 223 6.96 7.86 0.44
C ARG A 223 7.08 7.90 -1.10
N GLU A 224 8.27 7.64 -1.60
CA GLU A 224 8.48 7.33 -3.01
C GLU A 224 7.90 5.94 -3.29
N SER A 225 6.64 5.85 -3.73
CA SER A 225 5.98 4.58 -4.00
C SER A 225 5.89 4.29 -5.50
N VAL A 226 5.84 3.00 -5.84
CA VAL A 226 5.68 2.53 -7.23
C VAL A 226 4.38 3.06 -7.82
N GLU A 227 3.31 3.12 -7.03
CA GLU A 227 2.00 3.62 -7.45
C GLU A 227 2.03 5.12 -7.73
N ARG A 228 2.71 5.89 -6.88
CA ARG A 228 2.90 7.34 -7.12
C ARG A 228 3.65 7.58 -8.43
N ASP A 229 4.74 6.87 -8.64
CA ASP A 229 5.52 6.94 -9.88
C ASP A 229 4.68 6.53 -11.11
N THR A 230 3.84 5.50 -10.96
CA THR A 230 2.93 5.07 -12.02
C THR A 230 1.96 6.17 -12.43
N VAL A 231 1.34 6.86 -11.46
CA VAL A 231 0.42 7.99 -11.75
C VAL A 231 1.17 9.14 -12.43
N ILE A 232 2.39 9.45 -12.00
CA ILE A 232 3.22 10.49 -12.63
C ILE A 232 3.49 10.14 -14.10
N ASN A 233 3.88 8.90 -14.39
CA ASN A 233 4.09 8.45 -15.77
C ASN A 233 2.79 8.54 -16.60
N PHE A 234 1.66 8.14 -16.04
CA PHE A 234 0.37 8.25 -16.75
C PHE A 234 -0.03 9.68 -17.03
N ALA A 235 0.22 10.62 -16.11
CA ALA A 235 -0.03 12.04 -16.34
C ALA A 235 0.82 12.56 -17.49
N MET A 236 2.10 12.22 -17.55
CA MET A 236 3.00 12.59 -18.65
C MET A 236 2.51 12.04 -20.00
N ASP A 237 2.09 10.79 -20.05
CA ASP A 237 1.59 10.16 -21.29
C ASP A 237 0.22 10.69 -21.75
N LEU A 238 -0.53 11.29 -20.85
CA LEU A 238 -1.81 11.94 -21.13
C LEU A 238 -1.66 13.44 -21.42
N ASP A 239 -0.42 13.94 -21.52
CA ASP A 239 -0.10 15.36 -21.66
C ASP A 239 -0.74 16.23 -20.57
N VAL A 240 -0.94 15.67 -19.36
CA VAL A 240 -1.41 16.40 -18.19
C VAL A 240 -0.22 17.04 -17.49
N PRO A 241 -0.15 18.37 -17.40
CA PRO A 241 0.90 19.02 -16.63
C PRO A 241 0.92 18.52 -15.18
N ILE A 242 2.10 18.11 -14.70
CA ILE A 242 2.27 17.63 -13.33
C ILE A 242 3.39 18.38 -12.62
N VAL A 243 3.15 18.72 -11.36
CA VAL A 243 4.11 19.40 -10.48
C VAL A 243 4.20 18.73 -9.13
N GLU A 244 5.42 18.68 -8.60
CA GLU A 244 5.66 18.31 -7.21
C GLU A 244 5.76 19.60 -6.39
N GLU A 245 4.72 19.89 -5.60
CA GLU A 245 4.65 21.11 -4.81
C GLU A 245 4.07 20.89 -3.42
N ARG A 246 4.40 21.79 -2.49
CA ARG A 246 3.79 21.78 -1.17
C ARG A 246 2.33 22.17 -1.28
N MET A 247 1.48 21.37 -0.67
CA MET A 247 0.04 21.63 -0.58
C MET A 247 -0.37 21.75 0.87
N THR A 248 -1.30 22.63 1.13
CA THR A 248 -1.93 22.81 2.44
C THR A 248 -3.34 22.19 2.45
N ARG A 249 -3.96 22.13 3.61
CA ARG A 249 -5.37 21.77 3.74
C ARG A 249 -6.28 22.65 2.84
N ALA A 250 -5.98 23.95 2.74
CA ALA A 250 -6.77 24.87 1.94
C ALA A 250 -6.68 24.53 0.46
N ASP A 251 -5.51 24.16 -0.04
CA ASP A 251 -5.31 23.75 -1.43
C ASP A 251 -6.13 22.53 -1.80
N LEU A 252 -6.26 21.56 -0.88
CA LEU A 252 -7.13 20.41 -1.09
C LEU A 252 -8.62 20.80 -1.16
N CYS A 253 -9.08 21.74 -0.31
CA CYS A 253 -10.49 22.17 -0.31
C CYS A 253 -10.90 22.91 -1.60
N ILE A 254 -9.97 23.57 -2.27
CA ILE A 254 -10.23 24.34 -3.50
C ILE A 254 -9.82 23.59 -4.76
N ALA A 255 -9.41 22.33 -4.65
CA ALA A 255 -9.08 21.50 -5.80
C ALA A 255 -10.30 21.20 -6.66
N ASP A 256 -10.09 21.17 -7.99
CA ASP A 256 -11.12 20.72 -8.94
C ASP A 256 -11.32 19.21 -8.87
N GLU A 257 -10.24 18.45 -8.61
CA GLU A 257 -10.25 17.02 -8.43
C GLU A 257 -9.26 16.63 -7.32
N LEU A 258 -9.58 15.58 -6.59
CA LEU A 258 -8.72 14.99 -5.59
C LEU A 258 -8.80 13.47 -5.69
N PHE A 259 -7.66 12.80 -5.66
CA PHE A 259 -7.63 11.35 -5.61
C PHE A 259 -6.42 10.83 -4.82
N LEU A 260 -6.55 9.60 -4.37
CA LEU A 260 -5.50 8.84 -3.71
C LEU A 260 -5.06 7.70 -4.63
N CYS A 261 -3.85 7.18 -4.41
CA CYS A 261 -3.37 6.01 -5.13
C CYS A 261 -2.64 5.05 -4.20
N ASP A 262 -2.97 3.77 -4.31
CA ASP A 262 -2.31 2.68 -3.57
C ASP A 262 -2.17 1.40 -4.42
N ALA A 263 -1.46 0.41 -3.87
CA ALA A 263 -1.22 -0.88 -4.50
C ALA A 263 -2.47 -1.79 -4.57
N VAL A 264 -3.50 -1.52 -3.77
CA VAL A 264 -4.69 -2.39 -3.61
C VAL A 264 -5.79 -1.97 -4.56
N ARG A 265 -6.19 -0.70 -4.48
CA ARG A 265 -7.33 -0.14 -5.22
C ARG A 265 -6.91 0.67 -6.45
N GLY A 266 -5.61 0.91 -6.63
CA GLY A 266 -5.12 1.80 -7.67
C GLY A 266 -5.53 3.25 -7.40
N VAL A 267 -6.23 3.89 -8.33
CA VAL A 267 -6.64 5.30 -8.24
C VAL A 267 -8.02 5.41 -7.59
N ILE A 268 -8.10 6.12 -6.47
CA ILE A 268 -9.29 6.27 -5.61
C ILE A 268 -9.72 7.74 -5.63
N PRO A 269 -10.79 8.11 -6.34
CA PRO A 269 -11.32 9.47 -6.32
C PRO A 269 -11.79 9.87 -4.92
N VAL A 270 -11.62 11.15 -4.57
CA VAL A 270 -12.10 11.72 -3.31
C VAL A 270 -13.14 12.80 -3.62
N SER A 271 -14.33 12.66 -3.03
CA SER A 271 -15.46 13.58 -3.26
C SER A 271 -15.49 14.75 -2.30
N SER A 272 -14.93 14.58 -1.11
CA SER A 272 -14.91 15.63 -0.09
C SER A 272 -13.75 15.47 0.86
N ILE A 273 -13.28 16.57 1.42
CA ILE A 273 -12.30 16.61 2.49
C ILE A 273 -12.81 17.48 3.65
N ASP A 274 -12.87 16.93 4.87
CA ASP A 274 -13.43 17.57 6.07
C ASP A 274 -14.80 18.24 5.81
N GLY A 275 -15.63 17.65 4.97
CA GLY A 275 -16.92 18.21 4.56
C GLY A 275 -16.89 19.24 3.43
N CYS A 276 -15.71 19.69 2.99
CA CYS A 276 -15.58 20.51 1.77
C CYS A 276 -15.74 19.61 0.54
N THR A 277 -16.75 19.85 -0.28
CA THR A 277 -16.95 19.13 -1.55
C THR A 277 -15.84 19.48 -2.54
N ILE A 278 -15.22 18.47 -3.15
CA ILE A 278 -14.20 18.62 -4.17
C ILE A 278 -14.85 18.90 -5.53
N GLY A 279 -14.30 19.85 -6.24
CA GLY A 279 -14.81 20.27 -7.57
C GLY A 279 -16.10 21.07 -7.51
N LYS A 280 -16.73 21.23 -8.66
CA LYS A 280 -17.96 22.00 -8.79
C LYS A 280 -19.16 21.18 -8.29
N PRO A 281 -20.03 21.73 -7.43
CA PRO A 281 -21.23 21.05 -7.01
C PRO A 281 -22.10 20.70 -8.21
N GLY A 282 -22.36 19.42 -8.42
CA GLY A 282 -23.21 18.92 -9.50
C GLY A 282 -24.47 18.25 -8.99
N LYS A 283 -25.53 18.24 -9.80
CA LYS A 283 -26.81 17.54 -9.46
C LYS A 283 -26.67 16.01 -9.50
N ALA A 284 -25.59 15.47 -10.01
CA ALA A 284 -25.43 14.03 -10.30
C ALA A 284 -24.65 13.24 -9.21
N GLY A 285 -24.38 13.85 -8.05
CA GLY A 285 -23.57 13.24 -6.99
C GLY A 285 -22.05 13.28 -7.28
N PRO A 286 -21.23 12.79 -6.34
CA PRO A 286 -19.78 12.81 -6.46
C PRO A 286 -19.32 11.88 -7.59
N LYS A 287 -18.61 12.45 -8.54
CA LYS A 287 -18.00 11.71 -9.66
C LYS A 287 -16.53 12.09 -9.79
N PRO A 288 -15.66 11.17 -10.22
CA PRO A 288 -14.29 11.53 -10.54
C PRO A 288 -14.27 12.61 -11.63
N GLY A 289 -13.40 13.60 -11.48
CA GLY A 289 -13.16 14.58 -12.52
C GLY A 289 -12.48 13.97 -13.76
N PRO A 290 -12.39 14.71 -14.86
CA PRO A 290 -11.92 14.18 -16.14
C PRO A 290 -10.48 13.66 -16.10
N ILE A 291 -9.57 14.32 -15.38
CA ILE A 291 -8.17 13.90 -15.28
C ILE A 291 -8.07 12.64 -14.41
N THR A 292 -8.72 12.63 -13.25
CA THR A 292 -8.79 11.43 -12.38
C THR A 292 -9.35 10.23 -13.13
N LYS A 293 -10.42 10.44 -13.90
CA LYS A 293 -11.04 9.38 -14.69
C LYS A 293 -10.10 8.87 -15.80
N ALA A 294 -9.41 9.76 -16.52
CA ALA A 294 -8.46 9.37 -17.54
C ALA A 294 -7.31 8.53 -16.97
N ILE A 295 -6.78 8.90 -15.80
CA ILE A 295 -5.75 8.15 -15.10
C ILE A 295 -6.29 6.79 -14.62
N GLN A 296 -7.52 6.73 -14.07
CA GLN A 296 -8.17 5.46 -13.70
C GLN A 296 -8.32 4.52 -14.89
N GLU A 297 -8.81 5.02 -16.02
CA GLU A 297 -9.00 4.23 -17.24
C GLU A 297 -7.66 3.71 -17.77
N ARG A 298 -6.61 4.55 -17.73
CA ARG A 298 -5.27 4.13 -18.14
C ARG A 298 -4.71 3.05 -17.21
N TYR A 299 -4.91 3.23 -15.89
CA TYR A 299 -4.52 2.23 -14.90
C TYR A 299 -5.22 0.88 -15.15
N ALA A 300 -6.53 0.91 -15.38
CA ALA A 300 -7.31 -0.29 -15.68
C ALA A 300 -6.88 -0.96 -16.99
N LYS A 301 -6.63 -0.18 -18.05
CA LYS A 301 -6.13 -0.71 -19.34
C LYS A 301 -4.75 -1.34 -19.20
N MET A 302 -3.87 -0.73 -18.40
CA MET A 302 -2.54 -1.27 -18.12
C MET A 302 -2.64 -2.63 -17.39
N LEU A 303 -3.43 -2.72 -16.31
CA LEU A 303 -3.64 -3.99 -15.60
C LEU A 303 -4.30 -5.07 -16.49
N ALA A 304 -5.16 -4.66 -17.41
CA ALA A 304 -5.74 -5.57 -18.40
C ALA A 304 -4.74 -6.03 -19.50
N GLY A 305 -3.50 -5.52 -19.47
CA GLY A 305 -2.47 -5.82 -20.48
C GLY A 305 -2.81 -5.29 -21.87
N LYS A 306 -3.59 -4.18 -21.95
CA LYS A 306 -4.02 -3.53 -23.19
C LYS A 306 -3.12 -2.37 -23.61
N LEU A 307 -2.05 -2.10 -22.87
CA LEU A 307 -1.07 -1.04 -23.13
C LEU A 307 0.31 -1.67 -23.32
N ASN A 308 0.75 -1.81 -24.56
CA ASN A 308 2.01 -2.47 -24.89
C ASN A 308 3.23 -1.78 -24.31
N GLU A 309 3.17 -0.44 -24.18
CA GLU A 309 4.24 0.38 -23.60
C GLU A 309 4.53 0.04 -22.13
N TYR A 310 3.57 -0.58 -21.44
CA TYR A 310 3.71 -1.01 -20.03
C TYR A 310 3.78 -2.53 -19.84
N GLU A 311 3.99 -3.29 -20.91
CA GLU A 311 4.08 -4.75 -20.81
C GLU A 311 5.19 -5.19 -19.84
N ALA A 312 6.31 -4.47 -19.83
CA ALA A 312 7.42 -4.72 -18.90
C ALA A 312 7.07 -4.51 -17.42
N TRP A 313 5.95 -3.81 -17.12
CA TRP A 313 5.46 -3.63 -15.75
C TRP A 313 4.66 -4.84 -15.25
N LEU A 314 4.29 -5.75 -16.14
CA LEU A 314 3.47 -6.91 -15.87
C LEU A 314 4.33 -8.18 -15.92
N ALA A 315 4.81 -8.61 -14.77
CA ALA A 315 5.53 -9.87 -14.68
C ALA A 315 4.54 -11.04 -14.65
N GLN A 316 4.52 -11.82 -15.72
CA GLN A 316 3.62 -12.96 -15.86
C GLN A 316 3.95 -14.06 -14.85
N VAL A 317 2.90 -14.62 -14.26
CA VAL A 317 2.95 -15.69 -13.28
C VAL A 317 2.41 -16.95 -13.95
N GLU A 318 3.31 -17.76 -14.51
CA GLU A 318 2.99 -19.05 -15.18
C GLU A 318 3.16 -20.26 -14.24
#